data_49de666624b278d176bac6ee8dde2709
#
_entry.id   49de666624b278d176bac6ee8dde2709
#
_cell.length_a   1.000
_cell.length_b   1.000
_cell.length_c   1.000
_cell.angle_alpha   90.00
_cell.angle_beta   90.00
_cell.angle_gamma   90.00
#
_symmetry.space_group_name_H-M   'P 1'
#
loop_
_entity.id
_entity.type
_entity.pdbx_description
1 polymer ?
#
loop_
_entity_poly.entity_id
_entity_poly.type
_entity_poly.pdbx_seq_one_letter_code
_entity_poly.pdbx_strand_id
1 'polypeptide(L)'
;GTFFAVMYTAPLPVYLGSFGAFGKAFKPPVKKMDELIERIVELAGIARKDGMMALEGQDVPDKFFSKGLQMLVDGADEAKLTSQLTQEIKAMKARHESNQNVVKAWIDIAPAMGMIGTLVGLVLMLGNMADPKAIGPAMAVALLTTLYGAFIANVLFLPMITSLEGYTAYEV
;
A
#
# COMPACT_ATOMS: atom_id res chain seq x y z
N GLY A 1 19.69 -9.24 -6.19
CA GLY A 1 20.01 -8.42 -5.02
C GLY A 1 18.79 -7.77 -4.45
N THR A 2 18.23 -6.76 -5.15
CA THR A 2 17.11 -5.91 -4.67
C THR A 2 15.90 -6.71 -4.17
N PHE A 3 15.44 -7.69 -4.93
CA PHE A 3 14.30 -8.53 -4.57
C PHE A 3 14.48 -9.22 -3.20
N PHE A 4 15.62 -9.87 -3.00
CA PHE A 4 15.93 -10.53 -1.73
C PHE A 4 16.11 -9.54 -0.59
N ALA A 5 16.73 -8.39 -0.84
CA ALA A 5 16.91 -7.36 0.17
C ALA A 5 15.56 -6.81 0.66
N VAL A 6 14.63 -6.52 -0.25
CA VAL A 6 13.28 -6.07 0.14
C VAL A 6 12.48 -7.17 0.83
N MET A 7 12.63 -8.44 0.42
CA MET A 7 11.97 -9.56 1.08
C MET A 7 12.36 -9.67 2.57
N TYR A 8 13.58 -9.26 2.94
CA TYR A 8 14.03 -9.24 4.32
C TYR A 8 13.48 -8.08 5.17
N THR A 9 12.91 -7.05 4.54
CA THR A 9 12.39 -5.87 5.26
C THR A 9 11.01 -6.08 5.88
N ALA A 10 10.27 -7.12 5.47
CA ALA A 10 8.94 -7.38 5.97
C ALA A 10 8.66 -8.89 6.09
N PRO A 11 7.74 -9.31 6.98
CA PRO A 11 7.28 -10.69 7.03
C PRO A 11 6.73 -11.16 5.69
N LEU A 12 7.01 -12.39 5.29
CA LEU A 12 6.59 -12.98 4.01
C LEU A 12 5.10 -12.75 3.64
N PRO A 13 4.13 -12.89 4.58
CA PRO A 13 2.73 -12.62 4.25
C PRO A 13 2.46 -11.17 3.85
N VAL A 14 3.15 -10.21 4.48
CA VAL A 14 3.02 -8.77 4.16
C VAL A 14 3.68 -8.48 2.81
N TYR A 15 4.85 -9.07 2.57
CA TYR A 15 5.56 -8.95 1.30
C TYR A 15 4.72 -9.48 0.13
N LEU A 16 4.12 -10.66 0.26
CA LEU A 16 3.23 -11.23 -0.76
C LEU A 16 1.93 -10.43 -0.90
N GLY A 17 1.38 -9.93 0.21
CA GLY A 17 0.19 -9.07 0.22
C GLY A 17 0.41 -7.73 -0.51
N SER A 18 1.65 -7.19 -0.49
CA SER A 18 1.98 -5.97 -1.20
C SER A 18 1.84 -6.10 -2.72
N PHE A 19 2.03 -7.29 -3.30
CA PHE A 19 1.75 -7.54 -4.72
C PHE A 19 0.26 -7.37 -5.06
N GLY A 20 -0.66 -7.68 -4.13
CA GLY A 20 -2.08 -7.36 -4.28
C GLY A 20 -2.35 -5.85 -4.30
N ALA A 21 -1.56 -5.07 -3.57
CA ALA A 21 -1.63 -3.61 -3.57
C ALA A 21 -1.19 -3.01 -4.91
N PHE A 22 -0.28 -3.66 -5.64
CA PHE A 22 0.09 -3.27 -7.01
C PHE A 22 -1.13 -3.23 -7.94
N GLY A 23 -1.98 -4.26 -7.91
CA GLY A 23 -3.20 -4.30 -8.71
C GLY A 23 -4.20 -3.20 -8.33
N LYS A 24 -4.29 -2.86 -7.04
CA LYS A 24 -5.18 -1.81 -6.53
C LYS A 24 -4.70 -0.40 -6.84
N ALA A 25 -3.39 -0.16 -6.92
CA ALA A 25 -2.84 1.13 -7.30
C ALA A 25 -3.27 1.59 -8.70
N PHE A 26 -3.57 0.62 -9.61
CA PHE A 26 -4.04 0.89 -10.97
C PHE A 26 -5.58 0.89 -11.10
N LYS A 27 -6.31 0.36 -10.12
CA LYS A 27 -7.79 0.40 -10.08
C LYS A 27 -8.22 1.03 -8.76
N PRO A 28 -8.51 2.34 -8.75
CA PRO A 28 -9.04 2.97 -7.55
C PRO A 28 -10.37 2.32 -7.18
N PRO A 29 -10.54 1.85 -5.96
CA PRO A 29 -11.86 1.51 -5.43
C PRO A 29 -12.57 2.84 -5.11
N VAL A 30 -13.02 3.57 -6.13
CA VAL A 30 -13.86 4.75 -5.92
C VAL A 30 -15.23 4.23 -5.49
N LYS A 31 -15.40 3.97 -4.19
CA LYS A 31 -16.72 3.94 -3.60
C LYS A 31 -17.23 5.37 -3.64
N LYS A 32 -18.34 5.57 -4.32
CA LYS A 32 -18.98 6.88 -4.40
C LYS A 32 -19.42 7.27 -2.98
N MET A 33 -18.72 8.21 -2.38
CA MET A 33 -19.01 8.73 -1.05
C MET A 33 -20.46 9.23 -0.96
N ASP A 34 -20.97 9.79 -2.04
CA ASP A 34 -22.35 10.30 -2.15
C ASP A 34 -23.40 9.19 -1.94
N GLU A 35 -23.23 8.03 -2.56
CA GLU A 35 -24.13 6.87 -2.37
C GLU A 35 -24.11 6.36 -0.92
N LEU A 36 -22.96 6.42 -0.25
CA LEU A 36 -22.84 6.04 1.15
C LEU A 36 -23.56 7.04 2.08
N ILE A 37 -23.42 8.33 1.81
CA ILE A 37 -24.08 9.40 2.58
C ILE A 37 -25.61 9.29 2.44
N GLU A 38 -26.12 9.13 1.22
CA GLU A 38 -27.54 8.92 0.99
C GLU A 38 -28.09 7.71 1.74
N ARG A 39 -27.35 6.59 1.71
CA ARG A 39 -27.74 5.38 2.43
C ARG A 39 -27.72 5.57 3.96
N ILE A 40 -26.75 6.30 4.51
CA ILE A 40 -26.72 6.65 5.95
C ILE A 40 -27.94 7.48 6.34
N VAL A 41 -28.29 8.48 5.54
CA VAL A 41 -29.47 9.35 5.80
C VAL A 41 -30.76 8.54 5.74
N GLU A 42 -30.90 7.64 4.77
CA GLU A 42 -32.05 6.73 4.65
C GLU A 42 -32.19 5.84 5.89
N LEU A 43 -31.11 5.17 6.31
CA LEU A 43 -31.09 4.30 7.48
C LEU A 43 -31.37 5.07 8.78
N ALA A 44 -30.88 6.30 8.90
CA ALA A 44 -31.21 7.17 10.02
C ALA A 44 -32.71 7.54 10.05
N GLY A 45 -33.33 7.68 8.88
CA GLY A 45 -34.79 7.89 8.75
C GLY A 45 -35.59 6.66 9.21
N ILE A 46 -35.17 5.45 8.85
CA ILE A 46 -35.79 4.19 9.27
C ILE A 46 -35.66 4.01 10.79
N ALA A 47 -34.46 4.22 11.32
CA ALA A 47 -34.20 4.12 12.76
C ALA A 47 -35.09 5.06 13.60
N ARG A 48 -35.39 6.27 13.09
CA ARG A 48 -36.28 7.24 13.76
C ARG A 48 -37.75 6.84 13.74
N LYS A 49 -38.20 6.22 12.64
CA LYS A 49 -39.62 5.86 12.45
C LYS A 49 -39.98 4.51 13.09
N ASP A 50 -39.14 3.52 12.81
CA ASP A 50 -39.44 2.11 13.09
C ASP A 50 -38.56 1.52 14.21
N GLY A 51 -37.66 2.34 14.76
CA GLY A 51 -36.74 1.95 15.81
C GLY A 51 -35.46 1.27 15.30
N MET A 52 -34.51 1.05 16.25
CA MET A 52 -33.18 0.49 15.91
C MET A 52 -33.25 -0.96 15.38
N MET A 53 -34.24 -1.73 15.82
CA MET A 53 -34.44 -3.12 15.37
C MET A 53 -34.81 -3.21 13.89
N ALA A 54 -35.38 -2.17 13.29
CA ALA A 54 -35.70 -2.12 11.86
C ALA A 54 -34.44 -2.02 10.96
N LEU A 55 -33.29 -1.75 11.56
CA LEU A 55 -31.99 -1.75 10.88
C LEU A 55 -31.42 -3.17 10.71
N GLU A 56 -31.95 -4.15 11.42
CA GLU A 56 -31.55 -5.54 11.31
C GLU A 56 -31.88 -6.07 9.90
N GLY A 57 -30.88 -6.66 9.23
CA GLY A 57 -31.05 -7.21 7.88
C GLY A 57 -31.01 -6.20 6.75
N GLN A 58 -30.77 -4.92 6.99
CA GLN A 58 -30.55 -3.94 5.95
C GLN A 58 -29.24 -4.23 5.22
N ASP A 59 -29.34 -4.35 3.90
CA ASP A 59 -28.17 -4.59 3.04
C ASP A 59 -27.33 -3.30 2.93
N VAL A 60 -26.08 -3.39 3.40
CA VAL A 60 -25.11 -2.31 3.32
C VAL A 60 -23.86 -2.83 2.62
N PRO A 61 -23.48 -2.24 1.48
CA PRO A 61 -22.36 -2.74 0.66
C PRO A 61 -20.98 -2.59 1.33
N ASP A 62 -20.91 -1.79 2.41
CA ASP A 62 -19.68 -1.56 3.14
C ASP A 62 -19.60 -2.39 4.42
N LYS A 63 -18.55 -3.22 4.54
CA LYS A 63 -18.34 -4.10 5.70
C LYS A 63 -18.11 -3.35 7.00
N PHE A 64 -17.44 -2.20 6.94
CA PHE A 64 -17.17 -1.38 8.13
C PHE A 64 -18.48 -0.78 8.65
N PHE A 65 -19.28 -0.22 7.74
CA PHE A 65 -20.57 0.35 8.07
C PHE A 65 -21.57 -0.73 8.55
N SER A 66 -21.62 -1.89 7.89
CA SER A 66 -22.45 -3.03 8.31
C SER A 66 -22.14 -3.47 9.75
N LYS A 67 -20.86 -3.51 10.12
CA LYS A 67 -20.44 -3.85 11.48
C LYS A 67 -20.88 -2.80 12.50
N GLY A 68 -20.75 -1.51 12.17
CA GLY A 68 -21.26 -0.42 13.02
C GLY A 68 -22.78 -0.49 13.20
N LEU A 69 -23.50 -0.80 12.13
CA LEU A 69 -24.96 -0.95 12.17
C LEU A 69 -25.40 -2.11 13.08
N GLN A 70 -24.72 -3.26 12.96
CA GLN A 70 -25.01 -4.42 13.80
C GLN A 70 -24.78 -4.13 15.29
N MET A 71 -23.71 -3.41 15.62
CA MET A 71 -23.45 -2.99 16.99
C MET A 71 -24.54 -2.06 17.54
N LEU A 72 -25.11 -1.17 16.70
CA LEU A 72 -26.25 -0.34 17.09
C LEU A 72 -27.50 -1.17 17.38
N VAL A 73 -27.79 -2.16 16.52
CA VAL A 73 -28.92 -3.09 16.73
C VAL A 73 -28.72 -3.91 17.99
N ASP A 74 -27.49 -4.34 18.31
CA ASP A 74 -27.12 -5.07 19.52
C ASP A 74 -27.18 -4.20 20.81
N GLY A 75 -27.52 -2.91 20.67
CA GLY A 75 -27.71 -2.00 21.81
C GLY A 75 -26.40 -1.46 22.38
N ALA A 76 -25.32 -1.39 21.57
CA ALA A 76 -24.09 -0.75 22.00
C ALA A 76 -24.32 0.73 22.27
N ASP A 77 -23.76 1.24 23.39
CA ASP A 77 -23.76 2.66 23.66
C ASP A 77 -22.81 3.44 22.73
N GLU A 78 -23.00 4.73 22.64
CA GLU A 78 -22.20 5.62 21.78
C GLU A 78 -20.71 5.53 22.09
N ALA A 79 -20.32 5.45 23.35
CA ALA A 79 -18.92 5.38 23.76
C ALA A 79 -18.26 4.07 23.30
N LYS A 80 -18.96 2.95 23.45
CA LYS A 80 -18.48 1.63 23.01
C LYS A 80 -18.40 1.56 21.48
N LEU A 81 -19.43 2.05 20.78
CA LEU A 81 -19.45 2.11 19.31
C LEU A 81 -18.27 2.93 18.77
N THR A 82 -18.10 4.15 19.27
CA THR A 82 -17.03 5.05 18.85
C THR A 82 -15.65 4.47 19.11
N SER A 83 -15.46 3.85 20.29
CA SER A 83 -14.19 3.21 20.65
C SER A 83 -13.85 2.06 19.69
N GLN A 84 -14.81 1.17 19.41
CA GLN A 84 -14.58 0.02 18.55
C GLN A 84 -14.37 0.42 17.08
N LEU A 85 -15.16 1.35 16.55
CA LEU A 85 -14.99 1.85 15.19
C LEU A 85 -13.65 2.58 15.03
N THR A 86 -13.23 3.35 16.04
CA THR A 86 -11.91 4.00 16.03
C THR A 86 -10.77 2.98 16.04
N GLN A 87 -10.90 1.90 16.79
CA GLN A 87 -9.91 0.81 16.78
C GLN A 87 -9.84 0.12 15.41
N GLU A 88 -10.97 -0.09 14.75
CA GLU A 88 -11.03 -0.69 13.43
C GLU A 88 -10.37 0.19 12.36
N ILE A 89 -10.62 1.50 12.42
CA ILE A 89 -9.95 2.49 11.55
C ILE A 89 -8.43 2.46 11.76
N LYS A 90 -7.98 2.46 13.01
CA LYS A 90 -6.55 2.35 13.35
C LYS A 90 -5.92 1.06 12.82
N ALA A 91 -6.63 -0.07 12.98
CA ALA A 91 -6.17 -1.36 12.48
C ALA A 91 -6.11 -1.41 10.93
N MET A 92 -7.07 -0.79 10.26
CA MET A 92 -7.09 -0.65 8.80
C MET A 92 -5.90 0.20 8.34
N LYS A 93 -5.69 1.35 8.96
CA LYS A 93 -4.58 2.26 8.67
C LYS A 93 -3.22 1.57 8.86
N ALA A 94 -3.03 0.85 9.97
CA ALA A 94 -1.80 0.11 10.24
C ALA A 94 -1.52 -0.97 9.16
N ARG A 95 -2.55 -1.64 8.66
CA ARG A 95 -2.40 -2.61 7.55
C ARG A 95 -1.99 -1.92 6.25
N HIS A 96 -2.56 -0.76 5.94
CA HIS A 96 -2.18 0.02 4.76
C HIS A 96 -0.75 0.52 4.87
N GLU A 97 -0.36 1.08 6.01
CA GLU A 97 1.01 1.52 6.28
C GLU A 97 2.02 0.37 6.17
N SER A 98 1.68 -0.81 6.68
CA SER A 98 2.54 -2.00 6.56
C SER A 98 2.80 -2.38 5.10
N ASN A 99 1.77 -2.36 4.24
CA ASN A 99 1.93 -2.62 2.82
C ASN A 99 2.70 -1.51 2.10
N GLN A 100 2.46 -0.24 2.46
CA GLN A 100 3.17 0.91 1.91
C GLN A 100 4.67 0.88 2.27
N ASN A 101 5.02 0.43 3.47
CA ASN A 101 6.41 0.31 3.89
C ASN A 101 7.21 -0.66 3.02
N VAL A 102 6.59 -1.74 2.52
CA VAL A 102 7.24 -2.63 1.55
C VAL A 102 7.53 -1.91 0.23
N VAL A 103 6.58 -1.10 -0.24
CA VAL A 103 6.78 -0.30 -1.47
C VAL A 103 7.86 0.76 -1.25
N LYS A 104 7.89 1.42 -0.10
CA LYS A 104 8.96 2.37 0.29
C LYS A 104 10.33 1.69 0.32
N ALA A 105 10.41 0.47 0.84
CA ALA A 105 11.65 -0.29 0.85
C ALA A 105 12.20 -0.54 -0.58
N TRP A 106 11.35 -0.73 -1.59
CA TRP A 106 11.80 -0.80 -2.98
C TRP A 106 12.41 0.51 -3.48
N ILE A 107 11.83 1.66 -3.09
CA ILE A 107 12.32 2.99 -3.49
C ILE A 107 13.72 3.23 -2.89
N ASP A 108 13.94 2.82 -1.64
CA ASP A 108 15.21 3.05 -0.94
C ASP A 108 16.29 2.05 -1.36
N ILE A 109 15.94 0.77 -1.50
CA ILE A 109 16.91 -0.31 -1.74
C ILE A 109 17.30 -0.42 -3.22
N ALA A 110 16.41 -0.13 -4.17
CA ALA A 110 16.73 -0.30 -5.58
C ALA A 110 17.88 0.61 -6.06
N PRO A 111 17.94 1.91 -5.71
CA PRO A 111 19.09 2.74 -6.04
C PRO A 111 20.35 2.33 -5.31
N ALA A 112 20.26 1.92 -4.03
CA ALA A 112 21.39 1.44 -3.26
C ALA A 112 22.04 0.21 -3.90
N MET A 113 21.23 -0.73 -4.37
CA MET A 113 21.71 -1.89 -5.13
C MET A 113 22.30 -1.51 -6.47
N GLY A 114 21.77 -0.46 -7.13
CA GLY A 114 22.35 0.14 -8.31
C GLY A 114 23.77 0.67 -8.05
N MET A 115 23.98 1.40 -6.96
CA MET A 115 25.32 1.88 -6.56
C MET A 115 26.29 0.73 -6.28
N ILE A 116 25.86 -0.34 -5.62
CA ILE A 116 26.68 -1.53 -5.40
C ILE A 116 27.10 -2.13 -6.74
N GLY A 117 26.18 -2.23 -7.70
CA GLY A 117 26.46 -2.71 -9.04
C GLY A 117 27.46 -1.84 -9.79
N THR A 118 27.42 -0.52 -9.59
CA THR A 118 28.43 0.41 -10.14
C THR A 118 29.81 0.12 -9.57
N LEU A 119 29.92 -0.05 -8.25
CA LEU A 119 31.20 -0.36 -7.60
C LEU A 119 31.77 -1.69 -8.11
N VAL A 120 30.94 -2.71 -8.25
CA VAL A 120 31.36 -4.01 -8.82
C VAL A 120 31.85 -3.82 -10.27
N GLY A 121 31.13 -3.06 -11.10
CA GLY A 121 31.54 -2.77 -12.47
C GLY A 121 32.87 -2.02 -12.54
N LEU A 122 33.10 -1.06 -11.66
CA LEU A 122 34.38 -0.34 -11.57
C LEU A 122 35.54 -1.25 -11.12
N VAL A 123 35.31 -2.14 -10.17
CA VAL A 123 36.32 -3.13 -9.73
C VAL A 123 36.71 -4.05 -10.90
N LEU A 124 35.71 -4.53 -11.65
CA LEU A 124 35.96 -5.35 -12.86
C LEU A 124 36.73 -4.58 -13.92
N MET A 125 36.41 -3.30 -14.12
CA MET A 125 37.13 -2.43 -15.05
C MET A 125 38.60 -2.28 -14.64
N LEU A 126 38.86 -1.97 -13.36
CA LEU A 126 40.24 -1.80 -12.85
C LEU A 126 41.02 -3.11 -12.89
N GLY A 127 40.39 -4.25 -12.66
CA GLY A 127 41.04 -5.55 -12.77
C GLY A 127 41.45 -5.94 -14.19
N ASN A 128 40.86 -5.31 -15.21
CA ASN A 128 41.13 -5.58 -16.62
C ASN A 128 41.81 -4.38 -17.36
N MET A 129 42.41 -3.47 -16.64
CA MET A 129 43.06 -2.28 -17.22
C MET A 129 44.13 -2.61 -18.27
N ALA A 130 44.72 -3.80 -18.23
CA ALA A 130 45.70 -4.25 -19.21
C ALA A 130 45.09 -4.56 -20.59
N ASP A 131 43.77 -4.79 -20.66
CA ASP A 131 43.05 -5.04 -21.92
C ASP A 131 42.04 -3.91 -22.20
N PRO A 132 42.35 -2.97 -23.10
CA PRO A 132 41.46 -1.87 -23.45
C PRO A 132 40.08 -2.31 -23.97
N LYS A 133 39.97 -3.51 -24.54
CA LYS A 133 38.69 -4.04 -25.04
C LYS A 133 37.74 -4.47 -23.92
N ALA A 134 38.26 -4.80 -22.74
CA ALA A 134 37.47 -5.21 -21.59
C ALA A 134 36.92 -4.01 -20.78
N ILE A 135 37.50 -2.83 -20.92
CA ILE A 135 37.11 -1.61 -20.19
C ILE A 135 35.67 -1.19 -20.54
N GLY A 136 35.35 -1.15 -21.84
CA GLY A 136 34.03 -0.71 -22.32
C GLY A 136 32.85 -1.52 -21.75
N PRO A 137 32.85 -2.85 -21.87
CA PRO A 137 31.81 -3.69 -21.27
C PRO A 137 31.67 -3.53 -19.77
N ALA A 138 32.79 -3.42 -19.03
CA ALA A 138 32.74 -3.24 -17.56
C ALA A 138 32.13 -1.88 -17.17
N MET A 139 32.45 -0.80 -17.88
CA MET A 139 31.80 0.50 -17.72
C MET A 139 30.32 0.45 -18.03
N ALA A 140 29.92 -0.24 -19.11
CA ALA A 140 28.51 -0.39 -19.47
C ALA A 140 27.71 -1.07 -18.36
N VAL A 141 28.24 -2.13 -17.77
CA VAL A 141 27.60 -2.80 -16.62
C VAL A 141 27.45 -1.85 -15.44
N ALA A 142 28.47 -1.07 -15.10
CA ALA A 142 28.42 -0.10 -14.02
C ALA A 142 27.31 0.94 -14.23
N LEU A 143 27.23 1.51 -15.42
CA LEU A 143 26.23 2.54 -15.74
C LEU A 143 24.81 1.98 -15.80
N LEU A 144 24.62 0.82 -16.43
CA LEU A 144 23.31 0.17 -16.57
C LEU A 144 22.71 -0.24 -15.21
N THR A 145 23.52 -0.72 -14.28
CA THR A 145 23.00 -1.12 -12.94
C THR A 145 22.46 0.07 -12.17
N THR A 146 23.10 1.23 -12.25
CA THR A 146 22.60 2.47 -11.64
C THR A 146 21.34 2.97 -12.34
N LEU A 147 21.32 2.94 -13.67
CA LEU A 147 20.15 3.33 -14.45
C LEU A 147 18.92 2.48 -14.07
N TYR A 148 19.07 1.16 -14.02
CA TYR A 148 17.97 0.28 -13.63
C TYR A 148 17.53 0.48 -12.19
N GLY A 149 18.45 0.68 -11.26
CA GLY A 149 18.13 0.98 -9.86
C GLY A 149 17.30 2.26 -9.72
N ALA A 150 17.73 3.33 -10.38
CA ALA A 150 17.01 4.61 -10.39
C ALA A 150 15.66 4.52 -11.12
N PHE A 151 15.59 3.81 -12.24
CA PHE A 151 14.36 3.63 -13.00
C PHE A 151 13.30 2.89 -12.18
N ILE A 152 13.66 1.77 -11.58
CA ILE A 152 12.77 0.97 -10.73
C ILE A 152 12.22 1.83 -9.59
N ALA A 153 13.07 2.53 -8.87
CA ALA A 153 12.66 3.35 -7.74
C ALA A 153 11.74 4.51 -8.14
N ASN A 154 12.15 5.31 -9.10
CA ASN A 154 11.51 6.60 -9.39
C ASN A 154 10.39 6.52 -10.42
N VAL A 155 10.45 5.59 -11.37
CA VAL A 155 9.45 5.48 -12.43
C VAL A 155 8.36 4.48 -12.09
N LEU A 156 8.70 3.38 -11.40
CA LEU A 156 7.72 2.35 -11.06
C LEU A 156 7.14 2.53 -9.65
N PHE A 157 8.00 2.60 -8.62
CA PHE A 157 7.54 2.54 -7.24
C PHE A 157 7.14 3.89 -6.63
N LEU A 158 7.78 4.98 -7.01
CA LEU A 158 7.44 6.31 -6.48
C LEU A 158 6.00 6.74 -6.82
N PRO A 159 5.51 6.66 -8.07
CA PRO A 159 4.12 6.99 -8.36
C PRO A 159 3.13 6.03 -7.71
N MET A 160 3.53 4.77 -7.50
CA MET A 160 2.68 3.80 -6.81
C MET A 160 2.47 4.15 -5.35
N ILE A 161 3.53 4.50 -4.62
CA ILE A 161 3.39 4.86 -3.20
C ILE A 161 2.53 6.10 -3.05
N THR A 162 2.68 7.10 -3.93
CA THR A 162 1.86 8.32 -3.92
C THR A 162 0.38 8.00 -4.13
N SER A 163 0.05 7.09 -5.06
CA SER A 163 -1.33 6.64 -5.27
C SER A 163 -1.88 5.89 -4.05
N LEU A 164 -1.11 4.98 -3.47
CA LEU A 164 -1.53 4.20 -2.29
C LEU A 164 -1.75 5.09 -1.05
N GLU A 165 -0.91 6.11 -0.84
CA GLU A 165 -1.08 7.10 0.22
C GLU A 165 -2.35 7.93 0.00
N GLY A 166 -2.60 8.35 -1.24
CA GLY A 166 -3.83 9.03 -1.62
C GLY A 166 -5.08 8.20 -1.31
N TYR A 167 -5.10 6.92 -1.69
CA TYR A 167 -6.25 6.05 -1.40
C TYR A 167 -6.46 5.82 0.09
N THR A 168 -5.38 5.65 0.87
CA THR A 168 -5.50 5.53 2.33
C THR A 168 -6.11 6.78 2.95
N ALA A 169 -5.79 7.97 2.43
CA ALA A 169 -6.38 9.23 2.91
C ALA A 169 -7.89 9.34 2.58
N TYR A 170 -8.35 8.70 1.50
CA TYR A 170 -9.78 8.66 1.16
C TYR A 170 -10.58 7.62 1.92
N GLU A 171 -9.95 6.51 2.35
CA GLU A 171 -10.61 5.42 3.07
C GLU A 171 -10.69 5.65 4.58
N VAL A 172 -9.88 6.53 5.14
CA VAL A 172 -9.75 6.84 6.58
C VAL A 172 -10.27 8.23 6.89
#